data_6d814238b1223cbbbe5fa6e78be43c34
#
_entry.id   6d814238b1223cbbbe5fa6e78be43c34
#
_cell.length_a   1.000
_cell.length_b   1.000
_cell.length_c   1.000
_cell.angle_alpha   90.00
_cell.angle_beta   90.00
_cell.angle_gamma   90.00
#
_symmetry.space_group_name_H-M   'P 1'
#
loop_
_entity.id
_entity.type
_entity.pdbx_description
1 polymer ?
#
loop_
_entity_poly.entity_id
_entity_poly.type
_entity_poly.pdbx_seq_one_letter_code
_entity_poly.pdbx_strand_id
1 'polypeptide(L)'
;AILSVAGNLDIDKTKMWIDKWFGSIPSGSYNTPILPQEPPQNERRFLEVKRNVPYNYLVMAFHSCKRKDKSFYTNDLLSDILSNGESSRFRENLINKKRIFSSISAYITGNFDNGLFVIGGVPSENITLQHAEEAIWEELNNLKTNLVSDKELEKVKNKAQTVLYFKELSVQEKALSLCMFEAIDHAERIHDEEQHYKDVTTDDILRVSQHIFRPTNASVLYYQAI
;
A
#
# COMPACT_ATOMS: atom_id res chain seq x y z
N ALA A 1 -10.59 16.38 16.79
CA ALA A 1 -10.61 16.75 15.35
C ALA A 1 -9.29 17.46 14.99
N ILE A 2 -8.83 17.29 13.75
CA ILE A 2 -7.64 17.97 13.23
C ILE A 2 -8.13 18.93 12.13
N LEU A 3 -7.68 20.19 12.19
CA LEU A 3 -7.94 21.21 11.18
C LEU A 3 -6.63 21.56 10.49
N SER A 4 -6.59 21.40 9.17
CA SER A 4 -5.48 21.88 8.35
C SER A 4 -5.96 22.92 7.36
N VAL A 5 -5.21 23.97 7.20
CA VAL A 5 -5.49 25.06 6.27
C VAL A 5 -4.25 25.33 5.46
N ALA A 6 -4.35 25.24 4.13
CA ALA A 6 -3.24 25.49 3.22
C ALA A 6 -3.67 26.46 2.11
N GLY A 7 -2.74 27.32 1.66
CA GLY A 7 -3.00 28.29 0.60
C GLY A 7 -2.21 29.58 0.78
N ASN A 8 -2.58 30.60 0.02
CA ASN A 8 -2.05 31.95 0.21
C ASN A 8 -2.77 32.63 1.39
N LEU A 9 -2.27 32.41 2.60
CA LEU A 9 -2.94 32.77 3.86
C LEU A 9 -2.16 33.86 4.59
N ASP A 10 -2.89 34.80 5.20
CA ASP A 10 -2.41 35.59 6.33
C ASP A 10 -2.58 34.75 7.59
N ILE A 11 -1.46 34.33 8.19
CA ILE A 11 -1.45 33.39 9.31
C ILE A 11 -2.17 33.95 10.53
N ASP A 12 -1.91 35.22 10.88
CA ASP A 12 -2.50 35.84 12.08
C ASP A 12 -4.00 36.06 11.93
N LYS A 13 -4.42 36.51 10.78
CA LYS A 13 -5.85 36.66 10.45
C LYS A 13 -6.57 35.32 10.42
N THR A 14 -5.92 34.29 9.89
CA THR A 14 -6.49 32.93 9.85
C THR A 14 -6.64 32.36 11.27
N LYS A 15 -5.63 32.51 12.13
CA LYS A 15 -5.71 32.11 13.54
C LYS A 15 -6.85 32.83 14.27
N MET A 16 -6.98 34.15 14.08
CA MET A 16 -8.08 34.94 14.67
C MET A 16 -9.45 34.42 14.21
N TRP A 17 -9.60 34.05 12.94
CA TRP A 17 -10.86 33.48 12.43
C TRP A 17 -11.13 32.08 12.98
N ILE A 18 -10.10 31.24 13.09
CA ILE A 18 -10.23 29.91 13.69
C ILE A 18 -10.70 30.05 15.16
N ASP A 19 -10.06 30.91 15.93
CA ASP A 19 -10.45 31.16 17.31
C ASP A 19 -11.89 31.70 17.41
N LYS A 20 -12.26 32.66 16.57
CA LYS A 20 -13.61 33.22 16.53
C LYS A 20 -14.70 32.18 16.26
N TRP A 21 -14.45 31.25 15.32
CA TRP A 21 -15.48 30.31 14.86
C TRP A 21 -15.47 28.95 15.54
N PHE A 22 -14.31 28.53 16.03
CA PHE A 22 -14.12 27.21 16.66
C PHE A 22 -13.73 27.30 18.13
N GLY A 23 -13.16 28.43 18.60
CA GLY A 23 -12.65 28.58 19.97
C GLY A 23 -13.71 28.44 21.06
N SER A 24 -15.00 28.74 20.74
CA SER A 24 -16.12 28.56 21.67
C SER A 24 -16.64 27.11 21.77
N ILE A 25 -16.15 26.19 20.94
CA ILE A 25 -16.59 24.79 20.95
C ILE A 25 -15.91 24.10 22.15
N PRO A 26 -16.69 23.63 23.15
CA PRO A 26 -16.10 22.99 24.32
C PRO A 26 -15.45 21.65 23.94
N SER A 27 -14.33 21.33 24.58
CA SER A 27 -13.72 20.01 24.45
C SER A 27 -14.65 18.96 25.02
N GLY A 28 -15.03 17.98 24.22
CA GLY A 28 -15.82 16.83 24.66
C GLY A 28 -14.96 15.79 25.39
N SER A 29 -15.60 14.97 26.25
CA SER A 29 -14.97 13.76 26.75
C SER A 29 -14.95 12.71 25.63
N TYR A 30 -13.77 12.29 25.20
CA TYR A 30 -13.61 11.25 24.21
C TYR A 30 -12.90 10.04 24.80
N ASN A 31 -13.57 8.93 24.83
CA ASN A 31 -12.96 7.64 25.14
C ASN A 31 -12.49 7.01 23.84
N THR A 32 -11.18 6.93 23.62
CA THR A 32 -10.64 6.16 22.52
C THR A 32 -10.90 4.68 22.78
N PRO A 33 -11.73 4.00 21.98
CA PRO A 33 -11.92 2.57 22.15
C PRO A 33 -10.59 1.85 21.91
N ILE A 34 -10.19 0.99 22.85
CA ILE A 34 -9.05 0.09 22.66
C ILE A 34 -9.53 -1.02 21.71
N LEU A 35 -9.13 -0.93 20.46
CA LEU A 35 -9.42 -1.99 19.50
C LEU A 35 -8.48 -3.19 19.73
N PRO A 36 -9.01 -4.43 19.72
CA PRO A 36 -8.17 -5.61 19.84
C PRO A 36 -7.21 -5.67 18.62
N GLN A 37 -5.96 -6.01 18.89
CA GLN A 37 -5.01 -6.21 17.80
C GLN A 37 -5.31 -7.53 17.08
N GLU A 38 -5.26 -7.51 15.74
CA GLU A 38 -5.33 -8.73 14.94
C GLU A 38 -4.15 -9.64 15.31
N PRO A 39 -4.41 -10.92 15.70
CA PRO A 39 -3.34 -11.84 16.03
C PRO A 39 -2.52 -12.21 14.80
N PRO A 40 -1.24 -12.59 14.97
CA PRO A 40 -0.43 -13.09 13.87
C PRO A 40 -1.10 -14.26 13.17
N GLN A 41 -1.12 -14.26 11.85
CA GLN A 41 -1.63 -15.37 11.06
C GLN A 41 -0.56 -16.47 10.98
N ASN A 42 -0.92 -17.69 11.40
CA ASN A 42 -0.02 -18.84 11.49
C ASN A 42 -0.32 -19.95 10.47
N GLU A 43 -1.41 -19.80 9.71
CA GLU A 43 -1.81 -20.75 8.67
C GLU A 43 -2.41 -20.04 7.46
N ARG A 44 -2.30 -20.66 6.29
CA ARG A 44 -2.93 -20.17 5.08
C ARG A 44 -4.44 -20.21 5.24
N ARG A 45 -5.10 -19.09 4.99
CA ARG A 45 -6.56 -19.00 4.88
C ARG A 45 -6.98 -19.10 3.42
N PHE A 46 -8.03 -19.85 3.15
CA PHE A 46 -8.53 -20.05 1.79
C PHE A 46 -10.05 -20.00 1.76
N LEU A 47 -10.58 -19.29 0.77
CA LEU A 47 -12.03 -19.22 0.51
C LEU A 47 -12.26 -19.30 -1.00
N GLU A 48 -13.21 -20.15 -1.40
CA GLU A 48 -13.74 -20.20 -2.75
C GLU A 48 -15.20 -19.74 -2.75
N VAL A 49 -15.52 -18.78 -3.62
CA VAL A 49 -16.87 -18.20 -3.75
C VAL A 49 -17.27 -18.25 -5.22
N LYS A 50 -18.45 -18.82 -5.50
CA LYS A 50 -19.03 -18.89 -6.85
C LYS A 50 -20.20 -17.91 -6.96
N ARG A 51 -20.19 -17.07 -7.99
CA ARG A 51 -21.22 -16.05 -8.24
C ARG A 51 -21.45 -15.87 -9.73
N ASN A 52 -22.64 -15.39 -10.07
CA ASN A 52 -22.93 -14.96 -11.43
C ASN A 52 -22.26 -13.59 -11.70
N VAL A 53 -21.01 -13.65 -12.14
CA VAL A 53 -20.17 -12.51 -12.47
C VAL A 53 -19.45 -12.79 -13.80
N PRO A 54 -19.01 -11.73 -14.54
CA PRO A 54 -18.46 -11.91 -15.88
C PRO A 54 -17.08 -12.59 -15.91
N TYR A 55 -16.30 -12.52 -14.83
CA TYR A 55 -14.90 -12.98 -14.81
C TYR A 55 -14.53 -13.63 -13.48
N ASN A 56 -13.62 -14.60 -13.56
CA ASN A 56 -12.90 -15.09 -12.39
C ASN A 56 -12.00 -13.98 -11.82
N TYR A 57 -11.90 -13.92 -10.50
CA TYR A 57 -10.99 -12.99 -9.83
C TYR A 57 -10.20 -13.70 -8.73
N LEU A 58 -8.91 -13.48 -8.71
CA LEU A 58 -8.01 -14.00 -7.66
C LEU A 58 -7.59 -12.85 -6.74
N VAL A 59 -7.73 -13.05 -5.43
CA VAL A 59 -7.18 -12.12 -4.44
C VAL A 59 -6.27 -12.89 -3.49
N MET A 60 -5.09 -12.34 -3.24
CA MET A 60 -4.17 -12.78 -2.21
C MET A 60 -3.87 -11.59 -1.29
N ALA A 61 -4.14 -11.75 0.00
CA ALA A 61 -3.87 -10.73 1.00
C ALA A 61 -2.90 -11.28 2.05
N PHE A 62 -1.97 -10.42 2.48
CA PHE A 62 -0.96 -10.73 3.48
C PHE A 62 -0.99 -9.65 4.55
N HIS A 63 -0.87 -10.02 5.83
CA HIS A 63 -0.66 -9.02 6.89
C HIS A 63 0.61 -8.25 6.61
N SER A 64 0.53 -6.94 6.75
CA SER A 64 1.60 -5.99 6.48
C SER A 64 1.77 -5.01 7.64
N CYS A 65 2.62 -4.03 7.47
CA CYS A 65 2.96 -3.03 8.47
C CYS A 65 1.90 -1.93 8.60
N LYS A 66 2.01 -1.17 9.69
CA LYS A 66 1.26 0.08 9.90
C LYS A 66 1.85 1.20 9.03
N ARG A 67 1.03 2.23 8.74
CA ARG A 67 1.52 3.43 8.02
C ARG A 67 2.68 4.14 8.75
N LYS A 68 2.69 4.08 10.09
CA LYS A 68 3.73 4.68 10.93
C LYS A 68 5.08 3.96 10.87
N ASP A 69 5.12 2.68 10.51
CA ASP A 69 6.33 1.85 10.54
C ASP A 69 7.30 2.27 9.44
N LYS A 70 8.61 2.22 9.74
CA LYS A 70 9.65 2.49 8.72
C LYS A 70 9.58 1.51 7.54
N SER A 71 9.14 0.29 7.77
CA SER A 71 8.96 -0.72 6.73
C SER A 71 7.84 -0.37 5.73
N PHE A 72 6.97 0.59 6.04
CA PHE A 72 5.92 1.04 5.11
C PHE A 72 6.48 1.42 3.75
N TYR A 73 7.53 2.24 3.72
CA TYR A 73 8.14 2.71 2.48
C TYR A 73 8.75 1.57 1.65
N THR A 74 9.33 0.58 2.31
CA THR A 74 9.83 -0.64 1.66
C THR A 74 8.68 -1.47 1.08
N ASN A 75 7.57 -1.61 1.80
CA ASN A 75 6.36 -2.32 1.34
C ASN A 75 5.71 -1.62 0.14
N ASP A 76 5.68 -0.30 0.16
CA ASP A 76 5.13 0.51 -0.92
C ASP A 76 5.96 0.35 -2.21
N LEU A 77 7.28 0.51 -2.12
CA LEU A 77 8.18 0.27 -3.24
C LEU A 77 8.14 -1.19 -3.74
N LEU A 78 7.97 -2.16 -2.84
CA LEU A 78 7.78 -3.57 -3.20
C LEU A 78 6.51 -3.78 -4.03
N SER A 79 5.40 -3.10 -3.68
CA SER A 79 4.17 -3.14 -4.45
C SER A 79 4.35 -2.52 -5.84
N ASP A 80 5.13 -1.45 -5.93
CA ASP A 80 5.47 -0.77 -7.18
C ASP A 80 6.37 -1.63 -8.09
N ILE A 81 7.36 -2.33 -7.54
CA ILE A 81 8.19 -3.30 -8.27
C ILE A 81 7.31 -4.38 -8.91
N LEU A 82 6.32 -4.88 -8.16
CA LEU A 82 5.43 -5.93 -8.62
C LEU A 82 4.47 -5.46 -9.72
N SER A 83 3.81 -4.31 -9.55
CA SER A 83 2.66 -4.00 -10.42
C SER A 83 2.62 -2.60 -11.02
N ASN A 84 3.51 -1.67 -10.65
CA ASN A 84 3.36 -0.29 -11.04
C ASN A 84 4.20 0.11 -12.26
N GLY A 85 3.53 0.24 -13.41
CA GLY A 85 4.12 0.63 -14.69
C GLY A 85 4.41 -0.53 -15.63
N GLU A 86 4.73 -0.19 -16.88
CA GLU A 86 4.87 -1.16 -17.99
C GLU A 86 6.02 -2.17 -17.78
N SER A 87 7.06 -1.80 -17.07
CA SER A 87 8.21 -2.66 -16.74
C SER A 87 8.16 -3.25 -15.34
N SER A 88 6.98 -3.31 -14.71
CA SER A 88 6.77 -4.02 -13.45
C SER A 88 6.78 -5.53 -13.66
N ARG A 89 7.15 -6.30 -12.63
CA ARG A 89 7.32 -7.76 -12.77
C ARG A 89 6.06 -8.48 -13.20
N PHE A 90 4.92 -8.15 -12.61
CA PHE A 90 3.65 -8.75 -12.99
C PHE A 90 3.25 -8.39 -14.42
N ARG A 91 3.45 -7.13 -14.83
CA ARG A 91 3.15 -6.71 -16.20
C ARG A 91 4.02 -7.44 -17.19
N GLU A 92 5.32 -7.46 -16.96
CA GLU A 92 6.26 -8.09 -17.89
C GLU A 92 6.12 -9.62 -17.93
N ASN A 93 6.08 -10.27 -16.76
CA ASN A 93 6.16 -11.72 -16.69
C ASN A 93 4.80 -12.39 -16.80
N LEU A 94 3.76 -11.88 -16.07
CA LEU A 94 2.47 -12.55 -15.97
C LEU A 94 1.47 -12.11 -17.03
N ILE A 95 1.56 -10.85 -17.51
CA ILE A 95 0.67 -10.36 -18.57
C ILE A 95 1.33 -10.55 -19.95
N ASN A 96 2.51 -9.95 -20.18
CA ASN A 96 3.10 -9.89 -21.51
C ASN A 96 3.73 -11.20 -21.95
N LYS A 97 4.58 -11.84 -21.11
CA LYS A 97 5.31 -13.06 -21.45
C LYS A 97 4.45 -14.32 -21.28
N LYS A 98 3.96 -14.59 -20.09
CA LYS A 98 3.24 -15.83 -19.76
C LYS A 98 1.75 -15.77 -20.12
N ARG A 99 1.15 -14.57 -20.25
CA ARG A 99 -0.26 -14.34 -20.56
C ARG A 99 -1.22 -15.04 -19.59
N ILE A 100 -0.83 -15.13 -18.31
CA ILE A 100 -1.62 -15.74 -17.24
C ILE A 100 -2.75 -14.83 -16.78
N PHE A 101 -2.51 -13.50 -16.79
CA PHE A 101 -3.48 -12.51 -16.37
C PHE A 101 -3.81 -11.53 -17.50
N SER A 102 -5.07 -11.13 -17.58
CA SER A 102 -5.50 -9.98 -18.37
C SER A 102 -5.22 -8.66 -17.62
N SER A 103 -5.35 -8.68 -16.30
CA SER A 103 -4.97 -7.58 -15.42
C SER A 103 -4.57 -8.12 -14.04
N ILE A 104 -3.55 -7.54 -13.44
CA ILE A 104 -3.09 -7.86 -12.10
C ILE A 104 -2.47 -6.62 -11.47
N SER A 105 -2.71 -6.42 -10.17
CA SER A 105 -2.17 -5.32 -9.39
C SER A 105 -1.71 -5.79 -8.01
N ALA A 106 -0.78 -5.04 -7.43
CA ALA A 106 -0.36 -5.19 -6.06
C ALA A 106 -0.36 -3.81 -5.39
N TYR A 107 -0.79 -3.74 -4.14
CA TYR A 107 -0.81 -2.49 -3.37
C TYR A 107 -0.83 -2.77 -1.87
N ILE A 108 -0.52 -1.74 -1.08
CA ILE A 108 -0.63 -1.78 0.38
C ILE A 108 -1.76 -0.85 0.86
N THR A 109 -2.42 -1.21 1.95
CA THR A 109 -3.57 -0.44 2.44
C THR A 109 -3.19 0.81 3.25
N GLY A 110 -1.99 0.86 3.82
CA GLY A 110 -1.48 2.04 4.54
C GLY A 110 -2.33 2.47 5.74
N ASN A 111 -2.89 1.52 6.48
CA ASN A 111 -3.78 1.80 7.62
C ASN A 111 -3.01 2.33 8.84
N PHE A 112 -3.75 3.01 9.75
CA PHE A 112 -3.20 3.42 11.08
C PHE A 112 -2.76 2.21 11.89
N ASP A 113 -3.52 1.13 11.85
CA ASP A 113 -3.18 -0.17 12.39
C ASP A 113 -2.50 -1.07 11.34
N ASN A 114 -2.26 -2.35 11.68
CA ASN A 114 -1.67 -3.28 10.74
C ASN A 114 -2.45 -3.28 9.42
N GLY A 115 -1.73 -3.06 8.33
CA GLY A 115 -2.30 -3.04 7.00
C GLY A 115 -2.24 -4.40 6.31
N LEU A 116 -2.63 -4.38 5.05
CA LEU A 116 -2.54 -5.53 4.17
C LEU A 116 -1.66 -5.20 2.95
N PHE A 117 -0.90 -6.18 2.52
CA PHE A 117 -0.35 -6.23 1.17
C PHE A 117 -1.30 -7.07 0.33
N VAL A 118 -1.90 -6.48 -0.68
CA VAL A 118 -2.95 -7.10 -1.49
C VAL A 118 -2.47 -7.28 -2.92
N ILE A 119 -2.68 -8.47 -3.46
CA ILE A 119 -2.48 -8.79 -4.87
C ILE A 119 -3.84 -9.23 -5.41
N GLY A 120 -4.31 -8.59 -6.47
CA GLY A 120 -5.58 -8.93 -7.10
C GLY A 120 -5.49 -8.93 -8.61
N GLY A 121 -6.14 -9.89 -9.27
CA GLY A 121 -6.08 -9.97 -10.71
C GLY A 121 -7.16 -10.81 -11.36
N VAL A 122 -7.42 -10.53 -12.62
CA VAL A 122 -8.32 -11.28 -13.51
C VAL A 122 -7.45 -12.23 -14.34
N PRO A 123 -7.53 -13.55 -14.13
CA PRO A 123 -6.85 -14.51 -15.01
C PRO A 123 -7.31 -14.37 -16.46
N SER A 124 -6.42 -14.71 -17.41
CA SER A 124 -6.77 -14.79 -18.82
C SER A 124 -7.76 -15.92 -19.07
N GLU A 125 -8.43 -15.87 -20.21
CA GLU A 125 -9.36 -16.91 -20.62
C GLU A 125 -8.66 -18.28 -20.63
N ASN A 126 -9.35 -19.31 -20.14
CA ASN A 126 -8.86 -20.69 -20.00
C ASN A 126 -7.74 -20.90 -18.95
N ILE A 127 -7.38 -19.90 -18.17
CA ILE A 127 -6.46 -20.05 -17.03
C ILE A 127 -7.26 -20.33 -15.75
N THR A 128 -6.92 -21.42 -15.06
CA THR A 128 -7.52 -21.75 -13.78
C THR A 128 -7.02 -20.82 -12.66
N LEU A 129 -7.84 -20.55 -11.65
CA LEU A 129 -7.45 -19.75 -10.50
C LEU A 129 -6.26 -20.35 -9.76
N GLN A 130 -6.16 -21.68 -9.74
CA GLN A 130 -5.02 -22.37 -9.14
C GLN A 130 -3.72 -22.09 -9.91
N HIS A 131 -3.73 -22.21 -11.24
CA HIS A 131 -2.54 -21.91 -12.07
C HIS A 131 -2.15 -20.43 -11.99
N ALA A 132 -3.14 -19.53 -11.89
CA ALA A 132 -2.91 -18.11 -11.66
C ALA A 132 -2.24 -17.84 -10.29
N GLU A 133 -2.69 -18.52 -9.22
CA GLU A 133 -2.05 -18.42 -7.89
C GLU A 133 -0.60 -18.93 -7.93
N GLU A 134 -0.36 -20.09 -8.54
CA GLU A 134 0.98 -20.68 -8.68
C GLU A 134 1.95 -19.71 -9.40
N ALA A 135 1.47 -19.04 -10.46
CA ALA A 135 2.28 -18.06 -11.18
C ALA A 135 2.62 -16.81 -10.33
N ILE A 136 1.71 -16.35 -9.48
CA ILE A 136 2.01 -15.29 -8.51
C ILE A 136 3.07 -15.77 -7.52
N TRP A 137 2.90 -16.96 -6.94
CA TRP A 137 3.86 -17.50 -5.98
C TRP A 137 5.27 -17.67 -6.57
N GLU A 138 5.39 -17.99 -7.85
CA GLU A 138 6.68 -18.06 -8.55
C GLU A 138 7.40 -16.69 -8.52
N GLU A 139 6.68 -15.61 -8.87
CA GLU A 139 7.25 -14.24 -8.83
C GLU A 139 7.58 -13.79 -7.39
N LEU A 140 6.72 -14.11 -6.41
CA LEU A 140 6.97 -13.79 -5.01
C LEU A 140 8.17 -14.57 -4.45
N ASN A 141 8.33 -15.85 -4.82
CA ASN A 141 9.48 -16.65 -4.43
C ASN A 141 10.79 -16.13 -5.04
N ASN A 142 10.74 -15.65 -6.27
CA ASN A 142 11.90 -15.00 -6.89
C ASN A 142 12.34 -13.75 -6.09
N LEU A 143 11.40 -12.92 -5.64
CA LEU A 143 11.70 -11.77 -4.77
C LEU A 143 12.27 -12.15 -3.39
N LYS A 144 11.92 -13.32 -2.88
CA LYS A 144 12.40 -13.84 -1.59
C LYS A 144 13.80 -14.46 -1.66
N THR A 145 14.26 -14.79 -2.85
CA THR A 145 15.52 -15.52 -3.06
C THR A 145 16.59 -14.68 -3.77
N ASN A 146 16.19 -13.71 -4.56
CA ASN A 146 17.07 -12.89 -5.36
C ASN A 146 16.89 -11.40 -5.03
N LEU A 147 18.00 -10.68 -4.92
CA LEU A 147 17.97 -9.23 -4.82
C LEU A 147 17.34 -8.63 -6.08
N VAL A 148 16.57 -7.57 -5.90
CA VAL A 148 16.18 -6.70 -7.01
C VAL A 148 17.40 -5.95 -7.54
N SER A 149 17.44 -5.63 -8.82
CA SER A 149 18.56 -4.83 -9.35
C SER A 149 18.47 -3.39 -8.84
N ASP A 150 19.63 -2.74 -8.68
CA ASP A 150 19.68 -1.32 -8.30
C ASP A 150 18.87 -0.44 -9.27
N LYS A 151 18.93 -0.75 -10.57
CA LYS A 151 18.16 -0.03 -11.59
C LYS A 151 16.65 -0.18 -11.40
N GLU A 152 16.17 -1.36 -10.99
CA GLU A 152 14.75 -1.62 -10.72
C GLU A 152 14.29 -0.84 -9.48
N LEU A 153 15.09 -0.87 -8.41
CA LEU A 153 14.81 -0.13 -7.20
C LEU A 153 14.84 1.39 -7.43
N GLU A 154 15.87 1.90 -8.12
CA GLU A 154 15.99 3.32 -8.45
C GLU A 154 14.79 3.83 -9.26
N LYS A 155 14.33 3.04 -10.23
CA LYS A 155 13.13 3.37 -11.03
C LYS A 155 11.91 3.63 -10.15
N VAL A 156 11.61 2.74 -9.19
CA VAL A 156 10.41 2.90 -8.33
C VAL A 156 10.61 4.01 -7.31
N LYS A 157 11.82 4.24 -6.79
CA LYS A 157 12.15 5.39 -5.95
C LYS A 157 11.91 6.71 -6.67
N ASN A 158 12.42 6.86 -7.88
CA ASN A 158 12.23 8.06 -8.70
C ASN A 158 10.75 8.32 -8.98
N LYS A 159 9.97 7.25 -9.17
CA LYS A 159 8.52 7.36 -9.34
C LYS A 159 7.83 7.83 -8.07
N ALA A 160 8.15 7.24 -6.92
CA ALA A 160 7.60 7.66 -5.62
C ALA A 160 7.92 9.14 -5.35
N GLN A 161 9.16 9.58 -5.56
CA GLN A 161 9.55 10.99 -5.45
C GLN A 161 8.74 11.90 -6.39
N THR A 162 8.56 11.47 -7.62
CA THR A 162 7.75 12.23 -8.60
C THR A 162 6.31 12.42 -8.09
N VAL A 163 5.70 11.37 -7.54
CA VAL A 163 4.35 11.45 -6.96
C VAL A 163 4.33 12.41 -5.77
N LEU A 164 5.34 12.37 -4.88
CA LEU A 164 5.43 13.31 -3.76
C LEU A 164 5.53 14.77 -4.24
N TYR A 165 6.39 15.07 -5.22
CA TYR A 165 6.49 16.42 -5.78
C TYR A 165 5.21 16.91 -6.40
N PHE A 166 4.49 16.06 -7.16
CA PHE A 166 3.20 16.45 -7.73
C PHE A 166 2.12 16.69 -6.68
N LYS A 167 2.11 15.92 -5.58
CA LYS A 167 1.20 16.18 -4.45
C LYS A 167 1.44 17.55 -3.82
N GLU A 168 2.69 18.01 -3.74
CA GLU A 168 3.01 19.33 -3.19
C GLU A 168 2.50 20.50 -4.02
N LEU A 169 2.22 20.31 -5.31
CA LEU A 169 1.64 21.35 -6.18
C LEU A 169 0.16 21.61 -5.85
N SER A 170 -0.52 20.65 -5.25
CA SER A 170 -1.93 20.77 -4.88
C SER A 170 -2.07 21.28 -3.44
N VAL A 171 -2.69 22.44 -3.28
CA VAL A 171 -3.00 23.01 -1.96
C VAL A 171 -3.91 22.07 -1.15
N GLN A 172 -4.86 21.39 -1.80
CA GLN A 172 -5.75 20.44 -1.18
C GLN A 172 -4.98 19.20 -0.67
N GLU A 173 -4.12 18.61 -1.51
CA GLU A 173 -3.30 17.46 -1.13
C GLU A 173 -2.36 17.80 0.04
N LYS A 174 -1.80 19.02 0.03
CA LYS A 174 -0.95 19.50 1.13
C LYS A 174 -1.71 19.58 2.46
N ALA A 175 -2.92 20.16 2.44
CA ALA A 175 -3.77 20.24 3.63
C ALA A 175 -4.16 18.84 4.13
N LEU A 176 -4.55 17.94 3.22
CA LEU A 176 -4.95 16.57 3.55
C LEU A 176 -3.75 15.77 4.12
N SER A 177 -2.58 15.88 3.51
CA SER A 177 -1.36 15.20 3.98
C SER A 177 -0.97 15.66 5.37
N LEU A 178 -1.01 16.97 5.66
CA LEU A 178 -0.74 17.50 7.00
C LEU A 178 -1.72 16.92 8.04
N CYS A 179 -3.02 16.86 7.73
CA CYS A 179 -4.01 16.23 8.60
C CYS A 179 -3.73 14.74 8.84
N MET A 180 -3.36 14.02 7.79
CA MET A 180 -3.03 12.59 7.90
C MET A 180 -1.80 12.35 8.77
N PHE A 181 -0.73 13.10 8.56
CA PHE A 181 0.49 12.94 9.35
C PHE A 181 0.27 13.32 10.81
N GLU A 182 -0.48 14.39 11.09
CA GLU A 182 -0.87 14.75 12.45
C GLU A 182 -1.71 13.65 13.13
N ALA A 183 -2.61 13.01 12.38
CA ALA A 183 -3.43 11.92 12.90
C ALA A 183 -2.62 10.64 13.19
N ILE A 184 -1.56 10.39 12.43
CA ILE A 184 -0.69 9.20 12.57
C ILE A 184 0.31 9.41 13.71
N ASP A 185 0.91 10.58 13.79
CA ASP A 185 1.98 10.93 14.74
C ASP A 185 2.09 12.44 14.94
N HIS A 186 2.72 13.15 13.99
CA HIS A 186 2.85 14.60 13.93
C HIS A 186 3.05 15.08 12.49
N ALA A 187 2.54 16.28 12.17
CA ALA A 187 2.50 16.81 10.81
C ALA A 187 3.89 16.99 10.17
N GLU A 188 4.93 17.27 10.97
CA GLU A 188 6.30 17.51 10.49
C GLU A 188 6.90 16.31 9.75
N ARG A 189 6.38 15.08 9.99
CA ARG A 189 6.82 13.87 9.26
C ARG A 189 6.62 13.94 7.74
N ILE A 190 5.81 14.87 7.25
CA ILE A 190 5.65 15.09 5.81
C ILE A 190 6.99 15.41 5.13
N HIS A 191 7.93 16.05 5.84
CA HIS A 191 9.24 16.42 5.31
C HIS A 191 10.22 15.25 5.25
N ASP A 192 9.96 14.16 5.97
CA ASP A 192 10.84 12.99 6.04
C ASP A 192 10.49 11.94 4.99
N GLU A 193 9.31 12.01 4.35
CA GLU A 193 8.83 10.97 3.43
C GLU A 193 9.80 10.69 2.28
N GLU A 194 10.30 11.73 1.65
CA GLU A 194 11.23 11.60 0.52
C GLU A 194 12.50 10.85 0.95
N GLN A 195 13.06 11.20 2.13
CA GLN A 195 14.26 10.57 2.63
C GLN A 195 14.02 9.10 2.97
N HIS A 196 12.86 8.77 3.55
CA HIS A 196 12.52 7.38 3.83
C HIS A 196 12.46 6.49 2.58
N TYR A 197 11.94 7.00 1.44
CA TYR A 197 11.99 6.28 0.17
C TYR A 197 13.43 6.14 -0.35
N LYS A 198 14.27 7.18 -0.22
CA LYS A 198 15.67 7.15 -0.65
C LYS A 198 16.48 6.13 0.14
N ASP A 199 16.22 5.98 1.41
CA ASP A 199 16.98 5.10 2.32
C ASP A 199 16.70 3.61 2.10
N VAL A 200 15.62 3.23 1.41
CA VAL A 200 15.32 1.81 1.15
C VAL A 200 16.43 1.17 0.31
N THR A 201 16.90 0.01 0.73
CA THR A 201 17.93 -0.77 0.04
C THR A 201 17.36 -2.01 -0.63
N THR A 202 18.13 -2.64 -1.52
CA THR A 202 17.76 -3.93 -2.14
C THR A 202 17.64 -5.05 -1.10
N ASP A 203 18.46 -5.00 -0.04
CA ASP A 203 18.38 -5.93 1.10
C ASP A 203 17.09 -5.72 1.91
N ASP A 204 16.61 -4.48 2.04
CA ASP A 204 15.33 -4.20 2.69
C ASP A 204 14.17 -4.81 1.92
N ILE A 205 14.17 -4.71 0.59
CA ILE A 205 13.17 -5.35 -0.28
C ILE A 205 13.19 -6.86 -0.10
N LEU A 206 14.38 -7.47 -0.12
CA LEU A 206 14.53 -8.92 0.09
C LEU A 206 13.98 -9.35 1.46
N ARG A 207 14.40 -8.67 2.53
CA ARG A 207 13.98 -8.97 3.91
C ARG A 207 12.47 -8.84 4.09
N VAL A 208 11.88 -7.76 3.57
CA VAL A 208 10.44 -7.53 3.65
C VAL A 208 9.67 -8.56 2.83
N SER A 209 10.15 -8.92 1.64
CA SER A 209 9.57 -9.99 0.83
C SER A 209 9.55 -11.33 1.56
N GLN A 210 10.65 -11.70 2.23
CA GLN A 210 10.74 -12.93 3.04
C GLN A 210 9.79 -12.91 4.23
N HIS A 211 9.58 -11.73 4.84
CA HIS A 211 8.70 -11.58 5.98
C HIS A 211 7.21 -11.65 5.60
N ILE A 212 6.81 -10.98 4.53
CA ILE A 212 5.40 -10.86 4.12
C ILE A 212 4.93 -12.08 3.35
N PHE A 213 5.67 -12.52 2.32
CA PHE A 213 5.24 -13.56 1.40
C PHE A 213 5.51 -14.97 1.90
N ARG A 214 5.08 -15.24 3.14
CA ARG A 214 5.06 -16.58 3.71
C ARG A 214 3.71 -17.24 3.42
N PRO A 215 3.66 -18.54 3.06
CA PRO A 215 2.39 -19.24 2.86
C PRO A 215 1.45 -19.13 4.07
N THR A 216 2.00 -19.15 5.28
CA THR A 216 1.24 -19.02 6.53
C THR A 216 0.63 -17.64 6.73
N ASN A 217 1.13 -16.60 6.06
CA ASN A 217 0.61 -15.24 6.12
C ASN A 217 -0.40 -14.94 5.00
N ALA A 218 -0.67 -15.90 4.11
CA ALA A 218 -1.54 -15.70 2.95
C ALA A 218 -3.00 -15.98 3.28
N SER A 219 -3.87 -15.05 2.91
CA SER A 219 -5.32 -15.23 2.80
C SER A 219 -5.70 -15.17 1.32
N VAL A 220 -6.22 -16.25 0.77
CA VAL A 220 -6.47 -16.41 -0.66
C VAL A 220 -7.97 -16.56 -0.92
N LEU A 221 -8.49 -15.76 -1.85
CA LEU A 221 -9.87 -15.83 -2.33
C LEU A 221 -9.89 -16.19 -3.81
N TYR A 222 -10.57 -17.30 -4.11
CA TYR A 222 -10.99 -17.64 -5.47
C TYR A 222 -12.43 -17.15 -5.67
N TYR A 223 -12.60 -16.11 -6.46
CA TYR A 223 -13.91 -15.61 -6.84
C TYR A 223 -14.21 -16.09 -8.25
N GLN A 224 -15.05 -17.14 -8.34
CA GLN A 224 -15.30 -17.89 -9.56
C GLN A 224 -16.61 -17.47 -10.21
N ALA A 225 -16.56 -17.19 -11.50
CA ALA A 225 -17.71 -16.98 -12.36
C ALA A 225 -18.47 -18.30 -12.63
N ILE A 226 -19.79 -18.25 -12.60
CA ILE A 226 -20.70 -19.36 -12.96
C ILE A 226 -21.68 -18.92 -14.03
#